data_55aed8e5aadc893ddd54ff4dd270885d
#
_entry.id   55aed8e5aadc893ddd54ff4dd270885d
#
_cell.length_a   1.000
_cell.length_b   1.000
_cell.length_c   1.000
_cell.angle_alpha   90.00
_cell.angle_beta   90.00
_cell.angle_gamma   90.00
#
_symmetry.space_group_name_H-M   'P 1'
#
loop_
_entity.id
_entity.type
_entity.pdbx_description
1 polymer ?
#
loop_
_entity_poly.entity_id
_entity_poly.type
_entity_poly.pdbx_seq_one_letter_code
_entity_poly.pdbx_strand_id
1 'polypeptide(L)'
;MSKRLEGKKIIVTAGGQGIGKATAIAFHNEGANVIATDLNDKTLADLNKEFPDIHVKTLDSTNNNAILDFTKSLDKVDVLFNAVGFVHHGTILECDEKDWDFSCNVNVKSMYFMCKAILPLMVKQKGGSIINVSSCASSLKGFPNRFVYGTTKGAVIGLTKSIAADFVKQNIRCNSIAPGTVFSPSWQERVNQSPDPVQAKKDFIARQPMGRLGTADEIAAVAVYLASDDATFTTGTTISVDGGISI
;
A
#
# COMPACT_ATOMS: atom_id res chain seq x y z
N MET A 1 16.32 22.43 1.69
CA MET A 1 14.85 22.33 1.49
C MET A 1 14.26 21.83 2.78
N SER A 2 13.13 22.37 3.22
CA SER A 2 12.44 21.84 4.42
C SER A 2 11.91 20.44 4.10
N LYS A 3 12.12 19.51 5.03
CA LYS A 3 11.62 18.14 4.91
C LYS A 3 10.10 18.14 5.09
N ARG A 4 9.36 17.57 4.14
CA ARG A 4 7.88 17.62 4.09
C ARG A 4 7.19 16.83 5.19
N LEU A 5 7.90 15.86 5.80
CA LEU A 5 7.37 14.94 6.82
C LEU A 5 8.14 15.04 8.14
N GLU A 6 8.85 16.14 8.38
CA GLU A 6 9.69 16.33 9.55
C GLU A 6 8.97 15.99 10.85
N GLY A 7 9.51 15.05 11.62
CA GLY A 7 8.99 14.62 12.91
C GLY A 7 7.69 13.81 12.90
N LYS A 8 7.06 13.57 11.73
CA LYS A 8 5.84 12.74 11.65
C LYS A 8 6.17 11.28 11.99
N LYS A 9 5.35 10.64 12.82
CA LYS A 9 5.43 9.20 13.12
C LYS A 9 4.61 8.42 12.10
N ILE A 10 5.25 7.56 11.35
CA ILE A 10 4.66 6.89 10.18
C ILE A 10 4.82 5.38 10.29
N ILE A 11 3.73 4.64 10.04
CA ILE A 11 3.75 3.18 9.90
C ILE A 11 3.61 2.83 8.43
N VAL A 12 4.49 1.95 7.95
CA VAL A 12 4.46 1.39 6.59
C VAL A 12 4.32 -0.12 6.69
N THR A 13 3.22 -0.69 6.19
CA THR A 13 3.05 -2.15 6.11
C THR A 13 3.62 -2.70 4.81
N ALA A 14 4.06 -3.97 4.79
CA ALA A 14 4.82 -4.58 3.69
C ALA A 14 6.05 -3.73 3.30
N GLY A 15 6.74 -3.18 4.32
CA GLY A 15 7.84 -2.22 4.17
C GLY A 15 9.18 -2.83 3.80
N GLY A 16 9.30 -4.16 3.75
CA GLY A 16 10.57 -4.84 3.49
C GLY A 16 10.99 -4.86 2.01
N GLN A 17 10.06 -4.67 1.07
CA GLN A 17 10.36 -4.70 -0.37
C GLN A 17 9.38 -3.88 -1.22
N GLY A 18 9.69 -3.70 -2.51
CA GLY A 18 8.81 -3.10 -3.52
C GLY A 18 8.32 -1.71 -3.14
N ILE A 19 7.02 -1.46 -3.33
CA ILE A 19 6.39 -0.15 -3.07
C ILE A 19 6.51 0.23 -1.60
N GLY A 20 6.31 -0.72 -0.67
CA GLY A 20 6.42 -0.44 0.77
C GLY A 20 7.83 0.01 1.16
N LYS A 21 8.89 -0.71 0.72
CA LYS A 21 10.29 -0.32 0.98
C LYS A 21 10.60 1.07 0.42
N ALA A 22 10.28 1.31 -0.85
CA ALA A 22 10.54 2.60 -1.47
C ALA A 22 9.81 3.75 -0.75
N THR A 23 8.56 3.50 -0.32
CA THR A 23 7.80 4.49 0.45
C THR A 23 8.38 4.74 1.84
N ALA A 24 8.82 3.70 2.55
CA ALA A 24 9.48 3.83 3.85
C ALA A 24 10.75 4.69 3.74
N ILE A 25 11.57 4.44 2.72
CA ILE A 25 12.79 5.21 2.43
C ILE A 25 12.43 6.66 2.07
N ALA A 26 11.44 6.88 1.19
CA ALA A 26 11.02 8.22 0.80
C ALA A 26 10.50 9.03 2.00
N PHE A 27 9.73 8.42 2.89
CA PHE A 27 9.25 9.06 4.12
C PHE A 27 10.39 9.41 5.07
N HIS A 28 11.36 8.49 5.26
CA HIS A 28 12.56 8.74 6.06
C HIS A 28 13.37 9.91 5.50
N ASN A 29 13.61 9.94 4.19
CA ASN A 29 14.35 11.03 3.53
C ASN A 29 13.66 12.39 3.67
N GLU A 30 12.33 12.41 3.83
CA GLU A 30 11.51 13.60 4.10
C GLU A 30 11.42 13.94 5.62
N GLY A 31 12.20 13.27 6.48
CA GLY A 31 12.34 13.59 7.89
C GLY A 31 11.36 12.89 8.83
N ALA A 32 10.65 11.88 8.35
CA ALA A 32 9.73 11.13 9.19
C ALA A 32 10.44 10.10 10.09
N ASN A 33 9.85 9.84 11.25
CA ASN A 33 10.16 8.70 12.10
C ASN A 33 9.35 7.49 11.59
N VAL A 34 9.98 6.59 10.86
CA VAL A 34 9.32 5.49 10.15
C VAL A 34 9.44 4.19 10.93
N ILE A 35 8.31 3.48 11.06
CA ILE A 35 8.25 2.07 11.46
C ILE A 35 7.80 1.27 10.25
N ALA A 36 8.70 0.49 9.67
CA ALA A 36 8.40 -0.43 8.57
C ALA A 36 8.05 -1.81 9.15
N THR A 37 6.89 -2.34 8.76
CA THR A 37 6.48 -3.68 9.17
C THR A 37 6.37 -4.60 7.96
N ASP A 38 6.74 -5.86 8.13
CA ASP A 38 6.63 -6.90 7.11
C ASP A 38 6.52 -8.27 7.79
N LEU A 39 6.09 -9.27 7.06
CA LEU A 39 6.13 -10.67 7.50
C LEU A 39 7.54 -11.27 7.35
N ASN A 40 8.36 -10.73 6.45
CA ASN A 40 9.67 -11.23 6.10
C ASN A 40 10.79 -10.52 6.87
N ASP A 41 11.31 -11.18 7.91
CA ASP A 41 12.39 -10.67 8.77
C ASP A 41 13.66 -10.33 8.00
N LYS A 42 13.99 -11.10 6.97
CA LYS A 42 15.23 -10.90 6.19
C LYS A 42 15.17 -9.57 5.43
N THR A 43 14.06 -9.30 4.73
CA THR A 43 13.92 -8.05 3.98
C THR A 43 13.86 -6.82 4.90
N LEU A 44 13.30 -6.97 6.11
CA LEU A 44 13.34 -5.95 7.14
C LEU A 44 14.75 -5.71 7.67
N ALA A 45 15.52 -6.78 7.92
CA ALA A 45 16.90 -6.66 8.37
C ALA A 45 17.78 -5.97 7.31
N ASP A 46 17.59 -6.31 6.03
CA ASP A 46 18.28 -5.66 4.93
C ASP A 46 17.95 -4.16 4.84
N LEU A 47 16.67 -3.79 5.03
CA LEU A 47 16.25 -2.38 5.08
C LEU A 47 16.88 -1.64 6.25
N ASN A 48 16.84 -2.21 7.46
CA ASN A 48 17.41 -1.57 8.64
C ASN A 48 18.94 -1.46 8.58
N LYS A 49 19.61 -2.40 7.94
CA LYS A 49 21.06 -2.33 7.68
C LYS A 49 21.42 -1.17 6.75
N GLU A 50 20.61 -0.93 5.72
CA GLU A 50 20.80 0.15 4.75
C GLU A 50 20.38 1.52 5.32
N PHE A 51 19.32 1.54 6.13
CA PHE A 51 18.75 2.73 6.77
C PHE A 51 18.52 2.48 8.27
N PRO A 52 19.55 2.60 9.13
CA PRO A 52 19.46 2.26 10.56
C PRO A 52 18.40 3.05 11.35
N ASP A 53 18.05 4.25 10.88
CA ASP A 53 17.04 5.13 11.52
C ASP A 53 15.59 4.73 11.14
N ILE A 54 15.39 3.81 10.20
CA ILE A 54 14.09 3.20 9.94
C ILE A 54 13.89 2.05 10.92
N HIS A 55 12.99 2.21 11.88
CA HIS A 55 12.63 1.13 12.79
C HIS A 55 11.91 0.02 12.02
N VAL A 56 12.26 -1.23 12.30
CA VAL A 56 11.61 -2.38 11.66
C VAL A 56 10.94 -3.28 12.69
N LYS A 57 9.81 -3.87 12.30
CA LYS A 57 9.05 -4.79 13.16
C LYS A 57 8.40 -5.88 12.33
N THR A 58 8.69 -7.13 12.64
CA THR A 58 7.96 -8.26 12.08
C THR A 58 6.51 -8.22 12.53
N LEU A 59 5.59 -8.16 11.57
CA LEU A 59 4.16 -8.09 11.82
C LEU A 59 3.38 -8.73 10.67
N ASP A 60 2.57 -9.73 11.02
CA ASP A 60 1.54 -10.25 10.12
C ASP A 60 0.31 -9.34 10.19
N SER A 61 0.08 -8.57 9.15
CA SER A 61 -1.08 -7.67 9.05
C SER A 61 -2.42 -8.41 8.89
N THR A 62 -2.41 -9.73 8.74
CA THR A 62 -3.63 -10.56 8.78
C THR A 62 -3.96 -11.06 10.18
N ASN A 63 -3.04 -10.90 11.15
CA ASN A 63 -3.22 -11.29 12.53
C ASN A 63 -3.65 -10.11 13.41
N ASN A 64 -4.94 -10.00 13.67
CA ASN A 64 -5.50 -8.90 14.47
C ASN A 64 -4.91 -8.80 15.87
N ASN A 65 -4.62 -9.92 16.55
CA ASN A 65 -4.05 -9.90 17.90
C ASN A 65 -2.63 -9.33 17.89
N ALA A 66 -1.80 -9.74 16.92
CA ALA A 66 -0.46 -9.20 16.75
C ALA A 66 -0.47 -7.68 16.46
N ILE A 67 -1.44 -7.20 15.66
CA ILE A 67 -1.63 -5.77 15.39
C ILE A 67 -2.02 -5.03 16.68
N LEU A 68 -2.98 -5.54 17.45
CA LEU A 68 -3.40 -4.92 18.71
C LEU A 68 -2.25 -4.87 19.72
N ASP A 69 -1.42 -5.91 19.82
CA ASP A 69 -0.24 -5.91 20.68
C ASP A 69 0.81 -4.92 20.20
N PHE A 70 1.05 -4.83 18.90
CA PHE A 70 1.95 -3.83 18.32
C PHE A 70 1.49 -2.40 18.64
N THR A 71 0.19 -2.12 18.50
CA THR A 71 -0.34 -0.77 18.72
C THR A 71 -0.34 -0.31 20.16
N LYS A 72 -0.28 -1.23 21.17
CA LYS A 72 -0.15 -0.87 22.60
C LYS A 72 1.12 -0.09 22.91
N SER A 73 2.18 -0.27 22.12
CA SER A 73 3.46 0.42 22.29
C SER A 73 3.50 1.81 21.64
N LEU A 74 2.44 2.18 20.92
CA LEU A 74 2.37 3.42 20.16
C LEU A 74 1.64 4.51 20.94
N ASP A 75 2.25 5.67 21.04
CA ASP A 75 1.66 6.87 21.64
C ASP A 75 0.94 7.76 20.61
N LYS A 76 1.45 7.75 19.36
CA LYS A 76 1.01 8.61 18.28
C LYS A 76 1.30 7.95 16.91
N VAL A 77 0.43 8.18 15.93
CA VAL A 77 0.64 7.82 14.52
C VAL A 77 0.08 8.93 13.64
N ASP A 78 0.95 9.63 12.91
CA ASP A 78 0.54 10.70 12.00
C ASP A 78 0.11 10.15 10.63
N VAL A 79 0.78 9.08 10.17
CA VAL A 79 0.48 8.46 8.87
C VAL A 79 0.48 6.94 8.97
N LEU A 80 -0.52 6.31 8.35
CA LEU A 80 -0.56 4.88 8.10
C LEU A 80 -0.53 4.63 6.60
N PHE A 81 0.52 3.95 6.12
CA PHE A 81 0.63 3.50 4.73
C PHE A 81 0.42 1.99 4.64
N ASN A 82 -0.69 1.58 4.05
CA ASN A 82 -1.07 0.18 3.89
C ASN A 82 -0.69 -0.34 2.49
N ALA A 83 0.36 -1.15 2.41
CA ALA A 83 0.85 -1.71 1.16
C ALA A 83 0.78 -3.26 1.07
N VAL A 84 0.23 -3.92 2.09
CA VAL A 84 0.04 -5.38 2.05
C VAL A 84 -0.88 -5.75 0.90
N GLY A 85 -0.49 -6.76 0.11
CA GLY A 85 -1.31 -7.22 -0.99
C GLY A 85 -0.74 -8.44 -1.69
N PHE A 86 -1.65 -9.20 -2.29
CA PHE A 86 -1.37 -10.40 -3.07
C PHE A 86 -2.15 -10.35 -4.39
N VAL A 87 -1.50 -10.75 -5.48
CA VAL A 87 -2.10 -10.78 -6.82
C VAL A 87 -2.46 -12.22 -7.19
N HIS A 88 -3.73 -12.55 -7.06
CA HIS A 88 -4.27 -13.81 -7.60
C HIS A 88 -4.40 -13.70 -9.12
N HIS A 89 -4.14 -14.81 -9.81
CA HIS A 89 -4.26 -14.94 -11.26
C HIS A 89 -5.32 -15.98 -11.60
N GLY A 90 -6.38 -15.58 -12.26
CA GLY A 90 -7.47 -16.47 -12.67
C GLY A 90 -8.76 -15.70 -12.96
N THR A 91 -9.65 -16.37 -13.68
CA THR A 91 -11.05 -15.96 -13.91
C THR A 91 -11.92 -16.32 -12.71
N ILE A 92 -13.20 -15.94 -12.73
CA ILE A 92 -14.16 -16.32 -11.70
C ILE A 92 -14.37 -17.85 -11.63
N LEU A 93 -14.24 -18.54 -12.75
CA LEU A 93 -14.43 -20.01 -12.81
C LEU A 93 -13.23 -20.78 -12.28
N GLU A 94 -12.06 -20.15 -12.21
CA GLU A 94 -10.80 -20.74 -11.74
C GLU A 94 -10.48 -20.36 -10.29
N CYS A 95 -11.20 -19.39 -9.71
CA CYS A 95 -11.00 -18.94 -8.34
C CYS A 95 -11.87 -19.78 -7.40
N ASP A 96 -11.25 -20.66 -6.64
CA ASP A 96 -11.95 -21.43 -5.61
C ASP A 96 -12.20 -20.58 -4.33
N GLU A 97 -12.97 -21.11 -3.40
CA GLU A 97 -13.31 -20.44 -2.13
C GLU A 97 -12.07 -20.12 -1.30
N LYS A 98 -11.07 -21.00 -1.29
CA LYS A 98 -9.82 -20.81 -0.56
C LYS A 98 -9.02 -19.63 -1.12
N ASP A 99 -8.93 -19.52 -2.43
CA ASP A 99 -8.24 -18.41 -3.10
C ASP A 99 -8.96 -17.08 -2.88
N TRP A 100 -10.31 -17.12 -2.91
CA TRP A 100 -11.16 -15.99 -2.57
C TRP A 100 -10.91 -15.50 -1.14
N ASP A 101 -11.01 -16.40 -0.15
CA ASP A 101 -10.85 -16.08 1.26
C ASP A 101 -9.44 -15.58 1.57
N PHE A 102 -8.42 -16.23 1.03
CA PHE A 102 -7.03 -15.79 1.17
C PHE A 102 -6.83 -14.38 0.60
N SER A 103 -7.33 -14.13 -0.62
CA SER A 103 -7.20 -12.82 -1.26
C SER A 103 -7.94 -11.72 -0.49
N CYS A 104 -9.15 -11.99 0.00
CA CYS A 104 -9.90 -11.07 0.84
C CYS A 104 -9.19 -10.81 2.18
N ASN A 105 -8.65 -11.85 2.80
CA ASN A 105 -7.92 -11.72 4.06
C ASN A 105 -6.65 -10.86 3.90
N VAL A 106 -5.86 -11.13 2.85
CA VAL A 106 -4.60 -10.40 2.62
C VAL A 106 -4.84 -8.98 2.09
N ASN A 107 -5.72 -8.78 1.11
CA ASN A 107 -5.84 -7.50 0.41
C ASN A 107 -6.79 -6.51 1.10
N VAL A 108 -7.81 -7.00 1.83
CA VAL A 108 -8.85 -6.15 2.41
C VAL A 108 -8.81 -6.18 3.93
N LYS A 109 -8.86 -7.39 4.51
CA LYS A 109 -9.00 -7.56 5.96
C LYS A 109 -7.76 -7.08 6.71
N SER A 110 -6.56 -7.26 6.14
CA SER A 110 -5.32 -6.71 6.69
C SER A 110 -5.38 -5.19 6.84
N MET A 111 -5.84 -4.49 5.79
CA MET A 111 -5.99 -3.02 5.82
C MET A 111 -7.08 -2.58 6.82
N TYR A 112 -8.20 -3.31 6.85
CA TYR A 112 -9.24 -3.09 7.85
C TYR A 112 -8.70 -3.20 9.27
N PHE A 113 -7.95 -4.24 9.60
CA PHE A 113 -7.37 -4.41 10.92
C PHE A 113 -6.40 -3.29 11.30
N MET A 114 -5.48 -2.94 10.40
CA MET A 114 -4.54 -1.85 10.62
C MET A 114 -5.26 -0.51 10.81
N CYS A 115 -6.21 -0.18 9.94
CA CYS A 115 -7.00 1.05 10.09
C CYS A 115 -7.77 1.07 11.41
N LYS A 116 -8.46 -0.03 11.77
CA LYS A 116 -9.24 -0.13 13.01
C LYS A 116 -8.38 0.03 14.26
N ALA A 117 -7.15 -0.48 14.24
CA ALA A 117 -6.23 -0.38 15.38
C ALA A 117 -5.59 1.02 15.52
N ILE A 118 -5.33 1.71 14.40
CA ILE A 118 -4.64 3.02 14.39
C ILE A 118 -5.62 4.20 14.50
N LEU A 119 -6.82 4.11 13.94
CA LEU A 119 -7.81 5.20 13.98
C LEU A 119 -8.07 5.76 15.38
N PRO A 120 -8.18 4.96 16.47
CA PRO A 120 -8.36 5.52 17.80
C PRO A 120 -7.24 6.47 18.23
N LEU A 121 -5.99 6.21 17.83
CA LEU A 121 -4.85 7.11 18.10
C LEU A 121 -5.00 8.40 17.31
N MET A 122 -5.35 8.32 16.02
CA MET A 122 -5.58 9.47 15.15
C MET A 122 -6.75 10.33 15.64
N VAL A 123 -7.84 9.72 16.10
CA VAL A 123 -8.98 10.44 16.71
C VAL A 123 -8.57 11.17 17.97
N LYS A 124 -7.82 10.50 18.88
CA LYS A 124 -7.33 11.11 20.12
C LYS A 124 -6.42 12.30 19.86
N GLN A 125 -5.56 12.23 18.85
CA GLN A 125 -4.63 13.32 18.49
C GLN A 125 -5.26 14.38 17.57
N LYS A 126 -6.53 14.18 17.13
CA LYS A 126 -7.33 15.08 16.26
C LYS A 126 -6.69 15.31 14.88
N GLY A 127 -6.17 14.25 14.28
CA GLY A 127 -5.62 14.34 12.92
C GLY A 127 -4.84 13.09 12.52
N GLY A 128 -4.66 12.91 11.21
CA GLY A 128 -3.89 11.81 10.64
C GLY A 128 -4.12 11.65 9.14
N SER A 129 -3.28 10.85 8.52
CA SER A 129 -3.42 10.48 7.10
C SER A 129 -3.32 8.97 6.94
N ILE A 130 -4.32 8.36 6.30
CA ILE A 130 -4.32 6.95 5.91
C ILE A 130 -4.17 6.88 4.40
N ILE A 131 -3.24 6.05 3.94
CA ILE A 131 -2.96 5.86 2.52
C ILE A 131 -3.01 4.36 2.24
N ASN A 132 -3.96 3.93 1.40
CA ASN A 132 -4.15 2.53 1.06
C ASN A 132 -3.68 2.26 -0.37
N VAL A 133 -2.86 1.24 -0.58
CA VAL A 133 -2.45 0.83 -1.92
C VAL A 133 -3.53 -0.05 -2.54
N SER A 134 -4.31 0.52 -3.47
CA SER A 134 -5.26 -0.17 -4.34
C SER A 134 -4.55 -0.68 -5.60
N SER A 135 -5.15 -0.53 -6.76
CA SER A 135 -4.60 -0.89 -8.07
C SER A 135 -5.43 -0.23 -9.18
N CYS A 136 -4.85 -0.02 -10.37
CA CYS A 136 -5.63 0.24 -11.58
C CYS A 136 -6.58 -0.94 -11.91
N ALA A 137 -6.16 -2.18 -11.59
CA ALA A 137 -7.02 -3.37 -11.62
C ALA A 137 -7.96 -3.38 -10.40
N SER A 138 -9.06 -2.65 -10.49
CA SER A 138 -10.04 -2.43 -9.41
C SER A 138 -11.36 -1.96 -10.01
N SER A 139 -12.11 -1.11 -9.30
CA SER A 139 -13.26 -0.39 -9.84
C SER A 139 -12.89 0.65 -10.92
N LEU A 140 -11.61 0.90 -11.15
CA LEU A 140 -11.14 1.81 -12.20
C LEU A 140 -11.10 1.13 -13.56
N LYS A 141 -10.55 -0.11 -13.63
CA LYS A 141 -10.49 -0.89 -14.87
C LYS A 141 -10.47 -2.38 -14.58
N GLY A 142 -11.25 -3.17 -15.34
CA GLY A 142 -11.18 -4.62 -15.34
C GLY A 142 -9.99 -5.13 -16.18
N PHE A 143 -9.37 -6.22 -15.73
CA PHE A 143 -8.31 -6.91 -16.46
C PHE A 143 -8.61 -8.41 -16.55
N PRO A 144 -8.33 -9.06 -17.69
CA PRO A 144 -8.42 -10.51 -17.78
C PRO A 144 -7.59 -11.19 -16.70
N ASN A 145 -8.09 -12.30 -16.17
CA ASN A 145 -7.42 -13.13 -15.18
C ASN A 145 -7.04 -12.36 -13.89
N ARG A 146 -7.88 -11.41 -13.47
CA ARG A 146 -7.72 -10.61 -12.25
C ARG A 146 -9.02 -10.53 -11.43
N PHE A 147 -9.86 -11.57 -11.52
CA PHE A 147 -11.18 -11.56 -10.90
C PHE A 147 -11.14 -11.18 -9.42
N VAL A 148 -10.61 -12.03 -8.54
CA VAL A 148 -10.61 -11.75 -7.10
C VAL A 148 -9.66 -10.61 -6.74
N TYR A 149 -8.52 -10.47 -7.44
CA TYR A 149 -7.62 -9.36 -7.21
C TYR A 149 -8.29 -8.01 -7.47
N GLY A 150 -8.92 -7.84 -8.64
CA GLY A 150 -9.65 -6.62 -8.99
C GLY A 150 -10.80 -6.33 -8.02
N THR A 151 -11.54 -7.36 -7.63
CA THR A 151 -12.62 -7.25 -6.65
C THR A 151 -12.10 -6.75 -5.30
N THR A 152 -11.02 -7.34 -4.77
CA THR A 152 -10.43 -6.92 -3.49
C THR A 152 -9.84 -5.51 -3.55
N LYS A 153 -9.22 -5.12 -4.67
CA LYS A 153 -8.68 -3.77 -4.84
C LYS A 153 -9.78 -2.72 -5.06
N GLY A 154 -10.92 -3.11 -5.62
CA GLY A 154 -12.14 -2.29 -5.63
C GLY A 154 -12.70 -2.09 -4.21
N ALA A 155 -12.71 -3.14 -3.38
CA ALA A 155 -13.09 -3.04 -1.97
C ALA A 155 -12.19 -2.09 -1.17
N VAL A 156 -10.88 -2.03 -1.45
CA VAL A 156 -9.97 -1.06 -0.83
C VAL A 156 -10.34 0.38 -1.16
N ILE A 157 -10.82 0.67 -2.38
CA ILE A 157 -11.32 2.00 -2.76
C ILE A 157 -12.57 2.34 -1.95
N GLY A 158 -13.49 1.38 -1.79
CA GLY A 158 -14.68 1.54 -0.96
C GLY A 158 -14.33 1.81 0.51
N LEU A 159 -13.45 0.99 1.10
CA LEU A 159 -12.94 1.16 2.47
C LEU A 159 -12.34 2.56 2.67
N THR A 160 -11.54 3.03 1.72
CA THR A 160 -10.89 4.35 1.75
C THR A 160 -11.92 5.47 1.81
N LYS A 161 -12.93 5.43 0.96
CA LYS A 161 -14.00 6.45 0.91
C LYS A 161 -14.85 6.46 2.19
N SER A 162 -15.17 5.27 2.72
CA SER A 162 -15.95 5.15 3.95
C SER A 162 -15.20 5.72 5.16
N ILE A 163 -13.92 5.39 5.33
CA ILE A 163 -13.09 5.97 6.40
C ILE A 163 -12.99 7.49 6.24
N ALA A 164 -12.77 7.98 5.02
CA ALA A 164 -12.70 9.42 4.78
C ALA A 164 -14.01 10.14 5.19
N ALA A 165 -15.16 9.59 4.79
CA ALA A 165 -16.47 10.15 5.11
C ALA A 165 -16.74 10.18 6.62
N ASP A 166 -16.40 9.11 7.32
CA ASP A 166 -16.66 8.96 8.76
C ASP A 166 -15.78 9.88 9.62
N PHE A 167 -14.51 10.11 9.21
CA PHE A 167 -13.51 10.74 10.07
C PHE A 167 -12.98 12.10 9.59
N VAL A 168 -13.50 12.66 8.47
CA VAL A 168 -13.07 13.97 7.96
C VAL A 168 -13.23 15.10 8.99
N LYS A 169 -14.29 15.06 9.81
CA LYS A 169 -14.54 16.08 10.85
C LYS A 169 -13.53 16.02 12.02
N GLN A 170 -12.76 14.94 12.13
CA GLN A 170 -11.65 14.79 13.08
C GLN A 170 -10.28 15.11 12.47
N ASN A 171 -10.25 15.76 11.28
CA ASN A 171 -9.04 16.06 10.51
C ASN A 171 -8.24 14.79 10.11
N ILE A 172 -8.92 13.66 9.94
CA ILE A 172 -8.32 12.43 9.45
C ILE A 172 -8.64 12.30 7.97
N ARG A 173 -7.61 12.25 7.15
CA ARG A 173 -7.70 12.03 5.71
C ARG A 173 -7.48 10.55 5.41
N CYS A 174 -8.22 10.02 4.45
CA CYS A 174 -8.01 8.66 3.96
C CYS A 174 -8.07 8.69 2.43
N ASN A 175 -6.98 8.27 1.79
CA ASN A 175 -6.85 8.24 0.34
C ASN A 175 -6.29 6.91 -0.12
N SER A 176 -6.44 6.60 -1.40
CA SER A 176 -5.79 5.44 -2.01
C SER A 176 -4.91 5.85 -3.20
N ILE A 177 -3.89 5.04 -3.43
CA ILE A 177 -3.09 5.10 -4.65
C ILE A 177 -3.45 3.86 -5.47
N ALA A 178 -3.63 4.03 -6.76
CA ALA A 178 -3.91 2.96 -7.72
C ALA A 178 -2.75 2.83 -8.71
N PRO A 179 -1.72 2.02 -8.39
CA PRO A 179 -0.61 1.79 -9.30
C PRO A 179 -1.03 1.03 -10.55
N GLY A 180 -0.36 1.32 -11.68
CA GLY A 180 -0.26 0.44 -12.82
C GLY A 180 0.69 -0.72 -12.56
N THR A 181 1.33 -1.23 -13.62
CA THR A 181 2.36 -2.25 -13.44
C THR A 181 3.66 -1.60 -12.99
N VAL A 182 4.08 -1.90 -11.77
CA VAL A 182 5.31 -1.39 -11.15
C VAL A 182 6.38 -2.47 -11.15
N PHE A 183 7.61 -2.11 -11.53
CA PHE A 183 8.77 -2.98 -11.39
C PHE A 183 9.02 -3.28 -9.90
N SER A 184 8.97 -4.54 -9.52
CA SER A 184 9.15 -4.99 -8.13
C SER A 184 9.64 -6.44 -8.10
N PRO A 185 10.21 -6.92 -6.97
CA PRO A 185 10.59 -8.32 -6.82
C PRO A 185 9.44 -9.29 -7.13
N SER A 186 8.24 -9.02 -6.63
CA SER A 186 7.06 -9.87 -6.88
C SER A 186 6.59 -9.84 -8.34
N TRP A 187 6.76 -8.73 -9.05
CA TRP A 187 6.51 -8.66 -10.48
C TRP A 187 7.56 -9.49 -11.25
N GLN A 188 8.83 -9.35 -10.91
CA GLN A 188 9.91 -10.10 -11.57
C GLN A 188 9.73 -11.62 -11.37
N GLU A 189 9.34 -12.04 -10.18
CA GLU A 189 9.05 -13.45 -9.90
C GLU A 189 7.90 -13.97 -10.77
N ARG A 190 6.78 -13.23 -10.89
CA ARG A 190 5.67 -13.61 -11.78
C ARG A 190 6.08 -13.69 -13.26
N VAL A 191 6.95 -12.80 -13.71
CA VAL A 191 7.51 -12.86 -15.07
C VAL A 191 8.36 -14.13 -15.22
N ASN A 192 9.24 -14.42 -14.27
CA ASN A 192 10.13 -15.59 -14.33
C ASN A 192 9.38 -16.92 -14.28
N GLN A 193 8.19 -16.95 -13.62
CA GLN A 193 7.33 -18.14 -13.53
C GLN A 193 6.43 -18.33 -14.76
N SER A 194 6.41 -17.37 -15.71
CA SER A 194 5.60 -17.52 -16.91
C SER A 194 6.25 -18.51 -17.90
N PRO A 195 5.47 -19.19 -18.76
CA PRO A 195 6.02 -20.10 -19.79
C PRO A 195 7.00 -19.40 -20.73
N ASP A 196 6.80 -18.13 -21.01
CA ASP A 196 7.72 -17.28 -21.81
C ASP A 196 7.96 -15.95 -21.06
N PRO A 197 9.02 -15.86 -20.25
CA PRO A 197 9.36 -14.65 -19.50
C PRO A 197 9.64 -13.43 -20.38
N VAL A 198 10.21 -13.63 -21.57
CA VAL A 198 10.54 -12.53 -22.49
C VAL A 198 9.25 -11.92 -23.05
N GLN A 199 8.33 -12.76 -23.52
CA GLN A 199 7.05 -12.29 -24.03
C GLN A 199 6.20 -11.70 -22.90
N ALA A 200 6.13 -12.34 -21.73
CA ALA A 200 5.41 -11.82 -20.57
C ALA A 200 5.88 -10.42 -20.17
N LYS A 201 7.19 -10.16 -20.16
CA LYS A 201 7.74 -8.83 -19.90
C LYS A 201 7.27 -7.80 -20.93
N LYS A 202 7.30 -8.15 -22.23
CA LYS A 202 6.81 -7.28 -23.31
C LYS A 202 5.32 -6.98 -23.15
N ASP A 203 4.51 -7.98 -22.82
CA ASP A 203 3.07 -7.84 -22.63
C ASP A 203 2.74 -6.94 -21.42
N PHE A 204 3.51 -7.06 -20.32
CA PHE A 204 3.35 -6.17 -19.19
C PHE A 204 3.69 -4.72 -19.55
N ILE A 205 4.75 -4.48 -20.32
CA ILE A 205 5.13 -3.13 -20.76
C ILE A 205 4.07 -2.57 -21.72
N ALA A 206 3.61 -3.37 -22.68
CA ALA A 206 2.62 -2.95 -23.70
C ALA A 206 1.26 -2.53 -23.10
N ARG A 207 0.95 -2.96 -21.86
CA ARG A 207 -0.28 -2.54 -21.17
C ARG A 207 -0.24 -1.09 -20.71
N GLN A 208 0.95 -0.51 -20.53
CA GLN A 208 1.12 0.87 -20.13
C GLN A 208 1.24 1.75 -21.37
N PRO A 209 0.31 2.69 -21.65
CA PRO A 209 0.43 3.63 -22.77
C PRO A 209 1.74 4.44 -22.79
N MET A 210 2.34 4.69 -21.62
CA MET A 210 3.67 5.33 -21.54
C MET A 210 4.82 4.43 -22.03
N GLY A 211 4.58 3.16 -22.40
CA GLY A 211 5.58 2.26 -22.99
C GLY A 211 6.65 1.76 -22.02
N ARG A 212 6.42 1.87 -20.71
CA ARG A 212 7.34 1.38 -19.67
C ARG A 212 6.59 0.96 -18.42
N LEU A 213 7.24 0.19 -17.56
CA LEU A 213 6.77 -0.04 -16.20
C LEU A 213 6.96 1.22 -15.34
N GLY A 214 6.09 1.39 -14.35
CA GLY A 214 6.34 2.35 -13.28
C GLY A 214 7.45 1.87 -12.34
N THR A 215 8.03 2.79 -11.57
CA THR A 215 8.96 2.48 -10.49
C THR A 215 8.26 2.56 -9.13
N ALA A 216 8.82 1.91 -8.11
CA ALA A 216 8.31 2.03 -6.75
C ALA A 216 8.44 3.47 -6.22
N ASP A 217 9.47 4.21 -6.66
CA ASP A 217 9.71 5.60 -6.27
C ASP A 217 8.65 6.55 -6.84
N GLU A 218 8.11 6.28 -8.04
CA GLU A 218 6.99 7.07 -8.60
C GLU A 218 5.73 6.95 -7.75
N ILE A 219 5.50 5.76 -7.16
CA ILE A 219 4.40 5.56 -6.21
C ILE A 219 4.70 6.24 -4.86
N ALA A 220 5.94 6.12 -4.38
CA ALA A 220 6.38 6.72 -3.14
C ALA A 220 6.29 8.26 -3.16
N ALA A 221 6.56 8.90 -4.29
CA ALA A 221 6.42 10.34 -4.45
C ALA A 221 4.97 10.83 -4.20
N VAL A 222 3.98 10.09 -4.70
CA VAL A 222 2.56 10.38 -4.43
C VAL A 222 2.20 10.07 -2.97
N ALA A 223 2.79 9.03 -2.38
CA ALA A 223 2.60 8.73 -0.97
C ALA A 223 3.14 9.84 -0.07
N VAL A 224 4.31 10.43 -0.39
CA VAL A 224 4.87 11.61 0.31
C VAL A 224 3.90 12.78 0.25
N TYR A 225 3.35 13.10 -0.94
CA TYR A 225 2.33 14.14 -1.07
C TYR A 225 1.13 13.89 -0.16
N LEU A 226 0.53 12.69 -0.23
CA LEU A 226 -0.65 12.35 0.57
C LEU A 226 -0.37 12.33 2.09
N ALA A 227 0.86 12.03 2.50
CA ALA A 227 1.30 12.04 3.90
C ALA A 227 1.56 13.45 4.43
N SER A 228 1.91 14.38 3.55
CA SER A 228 2.33 15.75 3.90
C SER A 228 1.14 16.70 4.13
N ASP A 229 1.47 17.89 4.58
CA ASP A 229 0.51 18.98 4.78
C ASP A 229 0.12 19.66 3.44
N ASP A 230 0.81 19.34 2.34
CA ASP A 230 0.40 19.77 0.99
C ASP A 230 -0.93 19.14 0.56
N ALA A 231 -1.33 18.02 1.19
CA ALA A 231 -2.56 17.28 0.88
C ALA A 231 -3.72 17.56 1.85
N THR A 232 -3.70 18.67 2.60
CA THR A 232 -4.72 18.97 3.63
C THR A 232 -6.15 19.06 3.10
N PHE A 233 -6.34 19.34 1.81
CA PHE A 233 -7.67 19.37 1.16
C PHE A 233 -7.97 18.14 0.30
N THR A 234 -7.14 17.07 0.43
CA THR A 234 -7.24 15.84 -0.35
C THR A 234 -7.65 14.68 0.57
N THR A 235 -8.91 14.21 0.46
CA THR A 235 -9.44 13.06 1.19
C THR A 235 -10.50 12.33 0.38
N GLY A 236 -10.69 11.02 0.60
CA GLY A 236 -11.67 10.19 -0.09
C GLY A 236 -11.35 9.90 -1.55
N THR A 237 -10.17 10.27 -2.03
CA THR A 237 -9.77 10.11 -3.44
C THR A 237 -8.93 8.88 -3.69
N THR A 238 -8.90 8.47 -4.96
CA THR A 238 -7.97 7.47 -5.50
C THR A 238 -7.12 8.15 -6.56
N ILE A 239 -5.80 8.18 -6.34
CA ILE A 239 -4.85 8.75 -7.29
C ILE A 239 -4.28 7.63 -8.16
N SER A 240 -4.57 7.65 -9.45
CA SER A 240 -3.98 6.72 -10.42
C SER A 240 -2.52 7.13 -10.71
N VAL A 241 -1.60 6.16 -10.56
CA VAL A 241 -0.19 6.29 -10.92
C VAL A 241 0.14 5.08 -11.78
N ASP A 242 -0.35 5.08 -13.01
CA ASP A 242 -0.51 3.87 -13.80
C ASP A 242 -0.02 3.96 -15.26
N GLY A 243 0.67 5.04 -15.61
CA GLY A 243 1.19 5.22 -16.96
C GLY A 243 0.11 5.30 -18.06
N GLY A 244 -1.12 5.72 -17.66
CA GLY A 244 -2.25 5.85 -18.56
C GLY A 244 -3.04 4.55 -18.81
N ILE A 245 -2.77 3.48 -18.05
CA ILE A 245 -3.43 2.18 -18.29
C ILE A 245 -4.96 2.22 -18.03
N SER A 246 -5.44 3.13 -17.19
CA SER A 246 -6.86 3.24 -16.84
C SER A 246 -7.67 4.21 -17.72
N ILE A 247 -7.02 4.94 -18.61
CA ILE A 247 -7.68 5.84 -19.59
C ILE A 247 -8.02 5.15 -20.88
#